data_138727eef10585ae1453df616a56dda6
#
_entry.id   138727eef10585ae1453df616a56dda6
#
_cell.length_a   1.000
_cell.length_b   1.000
_cell.length_c   1.000
_cell.angle_alpha   90.00
_cell.angle_beta   90.00
_cell.angle_gamma   90.00
#
_symmetry.space_group_name_H-M   'P 1'
#
loop_
_entity.id
_entity.type
_entity.pdbx_description
1 polymer ?
#
loop_
_entity_poly.entity_id
_entity_poly.type
_entity_poly.pdbx_seq_one_letter_code
_entity_poly.pdbx_strand_id
1 'polypeptide(L)'
;MEPLPRDPTLGNASLPLVVTHGMGDSCFNAGMKSITEFSGEQLGAYATCIPTGNNEISDTLNGFLLNMDKSVDVFAKAVKADPKLANGFNAFSLSQGSQLIRGYIIKYNDPPVHGFMSICGVNAVSVLLVFFHGLYD
;
A
#
# COMPACT_ATOMS: atom_id res chain seq x y z
N MET A 1 23.09 -9.27 3.40
CA MET A 1 22.42 -9.79 2.20
C MET A 1 22.89 -8.94 1.03
N GLU A 2 23.59 -9.53 0.06
CA GLU A 2 24.02 -8.78 -1.12
C GLU A 2 22.83 -8.32 -1.94
N PRO A 3 22.79 -7.06 -2.40
CA PRO A 3 21.70 -6.61 -3.29
C PRO A 3 21.73 -7.40 -4.59
N LEU A 4 20.55 -7.80 -5.07
CA LEU A 4 20.40 -8.48 -6.36
C LEU A 4 21.00 -7.62 -7.47
N PRO A 5 21.68 -8.22 -8.46
CA PRO A 5 22.23 -7.48 -9.60
C PRO A 5 21.11 -6.77 -10.35
N ARG A 6 21.27 -5.45 -10.54
CA ARG A 6 20.30 -4.62 -11.28
C ARG A 6 20.35 -4.96 -12.77
N ASP A 7 19.18 -5.10 -13.36
CA ASP A 7 19.06 -5.21 -14.81
C ASP A 7 19.53 -3.89 -15.46
N PRO A 8 20.61 -3.89 -16.27
CA PRO A 8 21.12 -2.69 -16.89
C PRO A 8 20.19 -2.09 -17.97
N THR A 9 19.12 -2.78 -18.34
CA THR A 9 18.11 -2.29 -19.31
C THR A 9 17.02 -1.45 -18.65
N LEU A 10 16.86 -1.53 -17.32
CA LEU A 10 16.01 -0.63 -16.57
C LEU A 10 16.79 0.68 -16.37
N GLY A 11 16.37 1.73 -17.06
CA GLY A 11 17.01 3.05 -17.00
C GLY A 11 17.32 3.52 -15.57
N ASN A 12 18.27 4.44 -15.43
CA ASN A 12 18.97 4.83 -14.20
C ASN A 12 18.11 5.42 -13.06
N ALA A 13 16.78 5.48 -13.19
CA ALA A 13 15.85 5.90 -12.15
C ALA A 13 14.88 4.76 -11.84
N SER A 14 15.10 4.09 -10.70
CA SER A 14 14.11 3.14 -10.17
C SER A 14 12.81 3.89 -9.89
N LEU A 15 11.68 3.36 -10.38
CA LEU A 15 10.37 3.92 -10.07
C LEU A 15 10.15 3.95 -8.54
N PRO A 16 9.48 4.98 -8.03
CA PRO A 16 9.09 5.04 -6.62
C PRO A 16 8.32 3.80 -6.18
N LEU A 17 8.42 3.46 -4.91
CA LEU A 17 7.67 2.38 -4.29
C LEU A 17 6.64 2.93 -3.31
N VAL A 18 5.39 2.57 -3.50
CA VAL A 18 4.32 2.81 -2.54
C VAL A 18 4.01 1.52 -1.78
N VAL A 19 3.99 1.61 -0.46
CA VAL A 19 3.67 0.49 0.43
C VAL A 19 2.31 0.73 1.07
N THR A 20 1.51 -0.34 1.21
CA THR A 20 0.23 -0.29 1.93
C THR A 20 0.14 -1.41 2.95
N HIS A 21 -0.37 -1.08 4.13
CA HIS A 21 -0.51 -1.99 5.26
C HIS A 21 -1.80 -2.82 5.22
N GLY A 22 -1.86 -3.83 6.07
CA GLY A 22 -3.05 -4.66 6.28
C GLY A 22 -4.04 -4.07 7.28
N MET A 23 -5.17 -4.77 7.44
CA MET A 23 -6.19 -4.43 8.44
C MET A 23 -5.59 -4.52 9.85
N GLY A 24 -5.86 -3.52 10.68
CA GLY A 24 -5.35 -3.46 12.05
C GLY A 24 -3.89 -3.00 12.19
N ASP A 25 -3.26 -2.65 11.06
CA ASP A 25 -1.90 -2.12 11.02
C ASP A 25 -1.90 -0.61 10.67
N SER A 26 -0.73 0.02 10.60
CA SER A 26 -0.60 1.45 10.32
C SER A 26 0.75 1.78 9.70
N CYS A 27 0.76 2.74 8.76
CA CYS A 27 1.99 3.31 8.23
C CYS A 27 2.86 4.01 9.30
N PHE A 28 2.27 4.35 10.44
CA PHE A 28 2.98 5.06 11.52
C PHE A 28 3.71 4.11 12.48
N ASN A 29 3.43 2.81 12.47
CA ASN A 29 4.11 1.86 13.34
C ASN A 29 5.54 1.53 12.87
N ALA A 30 6.36 1.02 13.78
CA ALA A 30 7.76 0.75 13.51
C ALA A 30 7.98 -0.34 12.44
N GLY A 31 7.11 -1.36 12.39
CA GLY A 31 7.20 -2.44 11.41
C GLY A 31 6.99 -1.96 9.99
N MET A 32 5.94 -1.17 9.75
CA MET A 32 5.66 -0.62 8.43
C MET A 32 6.72 0.40 7.98
N LYS A 33 7.22 1.23 8.91
CA LYS A 33 8.34 2.14 8.63
C LYS A 33 9.59 1.37 8.21
N SER A 34 9.98 0.37 8.99
CA SER A 34 11.16 -0.45 8.70
C SER A 34 11.07 -1.16 7.35
N ILE A 35 9.93 -1.77 7.03
CA ILE A 35 9.76 -2.47 5.75
C ILE A 35 9.77 -1.51 4.56
N THR A 36 9.21 -0.32 4.73
CA THR A 36 9.20 0.73 3.69
C THR A 36 10.61 1.24 3.44
N GLU A 37 11.35 1.59 4.48
CA GLU A 37 12.74 2.07 4.40
C GLU A 37 13.65 1.01 3.79
N PHE A 38 13.60 -0.23 4.31
CA PHE A 38 14.38 -1.35 3.78
C PHE A 38 14.12 -1.59 2.30
N SER A 39 12.84 -1.58 1.89
CA SER A 39 12.48 -1.81 0.48
C SER A 39 13.01 -0.68 -0.41
N GLY A 40 12.92 0.56 0.03
CA GLY A 40 13.47 1.71 -0.68
C GLY A 40 14.98 1.63 -0.85
N GLU A 41 15.70 1.27 0.21
CA GLU A 41 17.15 1.08 0.19
C GLU A 41 17.56 -0.03 -0.78
N GLN A 42 16.89 -1.20 -0.73
CA GLN A 42 17.20 -2.32 -1.62
C GLN A 42 16.98 -2.00 -3.10
N LEU A 43 15.95 -1.22 -3.38
CA LEU A 43 15.62 -0.80 -4.76
C LEU A 43 16.43 0.43 -5.20
N GLY A 44 17.06 1.16 -4.26
CA GLY A 44 17.65 2.47 -4.52
C GLY A 44 16.62 3.46 -5.05
N ALA A 45 15.41 3.42 -4.52
CA ALA A 45 14.27 4.19 -4.96
C ALA A 45 13.61 4.92 -3.78
N TYR A 46 12.91 6.01 -4.08
CA TYR A 46 11.99 6.60 -3.13
C TYR A 46 10.93 5.58 -2.72
N ALA A 47 10.71 5.39 -1.44
CA ALA A 47 9.67 4.53 -0.91
C ALA A 47 8.84 5.28 0.14
N THR A 48 7.53 5.07 0.11
CA THR A 48 6.61 5.68 1.06
C THR A 48 5.46 4.73 1.39
N CYS A 49 5.04 4.71 2.65
CA CYS A 49 3.79 4.08 3.05
C CYS A 49 2.70 5.15 3.06
N ILE A 50 1.58 4.89 2.39
CA ILE A 50 0.47 5.84 2.31
C ILE A 50 -0.62 5.43 3.29
N PRO A 51 -0.84 6.22 4.36
CA PRO A 51 -1.86 5.95 5.35
C PRO A 51 -3.26 6.37 4.86
N THR A 52 -4.29 5.76 5.42
CA THR A 52 -5.68 6.16 5.26
C THR A 52 -6.16 7.08 6.37
N GLY A 53 -5.37 7.25 7.43
CA GLY A 53 -5.61 8.13 8.58
C GLY A 53 -4.48 9.12 8.81
N ASN A 54 -4.72 10.12 9.66
CA ASN A 54 -3.76 11.20 9.93
C ASN A 54 -2.77 10.87 11.08
N ASN A 55 -2.98 9.78 11.77
CA ASN A 55 -2.14 9.26 12.84
C ASN A 55 -2.35 7.76 12.99
N GLU A 56 -1.52 7.11 13.82
CA GLU A 56 -1.53 5.66 14.01
C GLU A 56 -2.91 5.13 14.39
N ILE A 57 -3.59 5.77 15.33
CA ILE A 57 -4.91 5.33 15.80
C ILE A 57 -5.95 5.42 14.68
N SER A 58 -6.03 6.55 14.00
CA SER A 58 -7.01 6.73 12.92
C SER A 58 -6.71 5.84 11.71
N ASP A 59 -5.44 5.63 11.39
CA ASP A 59 -5.02 4.77 10.30
C ASP A 59 -5.36 3.30 10.58
N THR A 60 -5.06 2.82 11.80
CA THR A 60 -5.43 1.48 12.26
C THR A 60 -6.96 1.27 12.25
N LEU A 61 -7.72 2.23 12.79
CA LEU A 61 -9.18 2.14 12.86
C LEU A 61 -9.83 2.19 11.47
N ASN A 62 -9.28 2.96 10.54
CA ASN A 62 -9.77 3.03 9.17
C ASN A 62 -9.69 1.67 8.46
N GLY A 63 -8.71 0.82 8.81
CA GLY A 63 -8.63 -0.56 8.32
C GLY A 63 -9.85 -1.41 8.67
N PHE A 64 -10.56 -1.09 9.77
CA PHE A 64 -11.77 -1.79 10.20
C PHE A 64 -13.07 -1.09 9.81
N LEU A 65 -13.08 0.24 9.89
CA LEU A 65 -14.30 1.04 9.88
C LEU A 65 -14.53 1.81 8.58
N LEU A 66 -13.45 2.15 7.86
CA LEU A 66 -13.58 2.91 6.64
C LEU A 66 -13.99 1.97 5.49
N ASN A 67 -15.02 2.35 4.78
CA ASN A 67 -15.44 1.67 3.55
C ASN A 67 -14.28 1.67 2.54
N MET A 68 -14.03 0.54 1.87
CA MET A 68 -12.92 0.37 0.93
C MET A 68 -12.94 1.41 -0.20
N ASP A 69 -14.11 1.77 -0.71
CA ASP A 69 -14.24 2.79 -1.76
C ASP A 69 -13.74 4.17 -1.29
N LYS A 70 -14.07 4.54 -0.05
CA LYS A 70 -13.53 5.77 0.57
C LYS A 70 -12.03 5.67 0.86
N SER A 71 -11.55 4.50 1.26
CA SER A 71 -10.11 4.28 1.46
C SER A 71 -9.35 4.46 0.15
N VAL A 72 -9.89 3.97 -0.95
CA VAL A 72 -9.34 4.19 -2.31
C VAL A 72 -9.31 5.68 -2.68
N ASP A 73 -10.36 6.44 -2.35
CA ASP A 73 -10.39 7.88 -2.61
C ASP A 73 -9.34 8.65 -1.79
N VAL A 74 -9.20 8.31 -0.51
CA VAL A 74 -8.15 8.89 0.37
C VAL A 74 -6.76 8.57 -0.17
N PHE A 75 -6.52 7.31 -0.53
CA PHE A 75 -5.27 6.86 -1.12
C PHE A 75 -4.95 7.61 -2.42
N ALA A 76 -5.91 7.70 -3.34
CA ALA A 76 -5.75 8.39 -4.62
C ALA A 76 -5.39 9.87 -4.43
N LYS A 77 -6.03 10.53 -3.46
CA LYS A 77 -5.72 11.92 -3.11
C LYS A 77 -4.30 12.07 -2.59
N ALA A 78 -3.85 11.17 -1.73
CA ALA A 78 -2.51 11.19 -1.16
C ALA A 78 -1.44 10.92 -2.24
N VAL A 79 -1.67 9.95 -3.13
CA VAL A 79 -0.79 9.67 -4.27
C VAL A 79 -0.64 10.89 -5.18
N LYS A 80 -1.74 11.55 -5.52
CA LYS A 80 -1.72 12.77 -6.36
C LYS A 80 -1.03 13.97 -5.70
N ALA A 81 -1.03 14.02 -4.38
CA ALA A 81 -0.39 15.08 -3.63
C ALA A 81 1.13 14.93 -3.50
N ASP A 82 1.67 13.73 -3.74
CA ASP A 82 3.10 13.49 -3.68
C ASP A 82 3.76 13.68 -5.08
N PRO A 83 4.54 14.76 -5.27
CA PRO A 83 5.16 15.04 -6.57
C PRO A 83 6.16 13.95 -7.01
N LYS A 84 6.71 13.17 -6.08
CA LYS A 84 7.62 12.07 -6.39
C LYS A 84 6.92 10.89 -7.08
N LEU A 85 5.60 10.80 -6.94
CA LEU A 85 4.77 9.75 -7.54
C LEU A 85 4.14 10.16 -8.88
N ALA A 86 4.32 11.42 -9.32
CA ALA A 86 3.62 12.01 -10.46
C ALA A 86 3.81 11.23 -11.79
N ASN A 87 4.93 10.55 -11.97
CA ASN A 87 5.21 9.76 -13.17
C ASN A 87 4.87 8.27 -13.04
N GLY A 88 4.13 7.92 -11.99
CA GLY A 88 3.80 6.54 -11.67
C GLY A 88 4.74 5.90 -10.65
N PHE A 89 4.35 4.73 -10.17
CA PHE A 89 5.05 4.04 -9.09
C PHE A 89 4.83 2.52 -9.17
N ASN A 90 5.70 1.79 -8.47
CA ASN A 90 5.45 0.39 -8.14
C ASN A 90 4.74 0.32 -6.79
N ALA A 91 3.89 -0.66 -6.61
CA ALA A 91 3.16 -0.87 -5.37
C ALA A 91 3.51 -2.21 -4.73
N PHE A 92 3.68 -2.20 -3.42
CA PHE A 92 3.84 -3.35 -2.56
C PHE A 92 2.78 -3.31 -1.46
N SER A 93 2.03 -4.38 -1.31
CA SER A 93 0.92 -4.41 -0.37
C SER A 93 0.89 -5.64 0.51
N LEU A 94 0.44 -5.44 1.75
CA LEU A 94 0.22 -6.50 2.73
C LEU A 94 -1.29 -6.68 2.96
N SER A 95 -1.77 -7.91 2.85
CA SER A 95 -3.14 -8.31 3.20
C SER A 95 -4.22 -7.38 2.59
N GLN A 96 -5.01 -6.69 3.40
CA GLN A 96 -6.08 -5.77 2.97
C GLN A 96 -5.56 -4.63 2.08
N GLY A 97 -4.32 -4.18 2.24
CA GLY A 97 -3.69 -3.19 1.36
C GLY A 97 -3.69 -3.59 -0.12
N SER A 98 -3.75 -4.90 -0.40
CA SER A 98 -3.87 -5.41 -1.77
C SER A 98 -5.20 -5.04 -2.42
N GLN A 99 -6.28 -5.02 -1.66
CA GLN A 99 -7.60 -4.57 -2.15
C GLN A 99 -7.59 -3.07 -2.40
N LEU A 100 -6.90 -2.30 -1.55
CA LEU A 100 -6.74 -0.86 -1.71
C LEU A 100 -6.03 -0.52 -3.03
N ILE A 101 -4.88 -1.15 -3.31
CA ILE A 101 -4.13 -0.93 -4.55
C ILE A 101 -4.95 -1.38 -5.77
N ARG A 102 -5.60 -2.53 -5.72
CA ARG A 102 -6.45 -3.02 -6.82
C ARG A 102 -7.63 -2.07 -7.08
N GLY A 103 -8.27 -1.58 -6.01
CA GLY A 103 -9.34 -0.58 -6.12
C GLY A 103 -8.84 0.71 -6.77
N TYR A 104 -7.64 1.17 -6.39
CA TYR A 104 -7.01 2.33 -7.01
C TYR A 104 -6.74 2.13 -8.51
N ILE A 105 -6.17 0.98 -8.89
CA ILE A 105 -5.89 0.66 -10.30
C ILE A 105 -7.19 0.65 -11.13
N ILE A 106 -8.25 0.06 -10.59
CA ILE A 106 -9.54 -0.04 -11.29
C ILE A 106 -10.23 1.33 -11.41
N LYS A 107 -10.19 2.13 -10.35
CA LYS A 107 -10.98 3.38 -10.25
C LYS A 107 -10.26 4.58 -10.84
N TYR A 108 -8.95 4.67 -10.66
CA TYR A 108 -8.16 5.86 -11.00
C TYR A 108 -6.97 5.57 -11.90
N ASN A 109 -6.02 4.79 -11.42
CA ASN A 109 -4.71 4.50 -12.04
C ASN A 109 -3.98 5.74 -12.60
N ASP A 110 -4.12 6.86 -11.92
CA ASP A 110 -3.53 8.15 -12.29
C ASP A 110 -3.06 8.89 -11.03
N PRO A 111 -1.73 8.98 -10.78
CA PRO A 111 -0.58 8.38 -11.51
C PRO A 111 -0.63 6.85 -11.63
N PRO A 112 -0.06 6.26 -12.71
CA PRO A 112 -0.21 4.84 -12.99
C PRO A 112 0.62 3.96 -12.04
N VAL A 113 0.09 2.80 -11.68
CA VAL A 113 0.82 1.70 -11.06
C VAL A 113 1.45 0.85 -12.17
N HIS A 114 2.79 0.79 -12.20
CA HIS A 114 3.54 0.04 -13.22
C HIS A 114 3.76 -1.42 -12.84
N GLY A 115 4.02 -1.67 -11.57
CA GLY A 115 4.19 -3.01 -11.01
C GLY A 115 3.47 -3.14 -9.70
N PHE A 116 2.86 -4.29 -9.45
CA PHE A 116 2.12 -4.54 -8.21
C PHE A 116 2.48 -5.90 -7.61
N MET A 117 2.97 -5.88 -6.37
CA MET A 117 3.23 -7.05 -5.56
C MET A 117 2.25 -7.13 -4.40
N SER A 118 1.48 -8.21 -4.35
CA SER A 118 0.51 -8.50 -3.29
C SER A 118 1.02 -9.64 -2.42
N ILE A 119 1.25 -9.38 -1.13
CA ILE A 119 1.63 -10.40 -0.16
C ILE A 119 0.45 -10.68 0.76
N CYS A 120 0.05 -11.94 0.81
CA CYS A 120 -1.12 -12.40 1.58
C CYS A 120 -2.39 -11.60 1.26
N GLY A 121 -2.51 -11.12 0.02
CA GLY A 121 -3.65 -10.34 -0.42
C GLY A 121 -4.93 -11.17 -0.46
N VAL A 122 -6.01 -10.57 0.02
CA VAL A 122 -7.35 -11.17 -0.06
C VAL A 122 -7.84 -11.06 -1.50
N ASN A 123 -7.90 -12.17 -2.19
CA ASN A 123 -8.34 -12.23 -3.58
C ASN A 123 -9.82 -12.61 -3.74
N ALA A 124 -10.50 -12.96 -2.64
CA ALA A 124 -11.92 -13.30 -2.61
C ALA A 124 -12.58 -12.83 -1.31
N VAL A 125 -13.86 -12.52 -1.37
CA VAL A 125 -14.67 -11.78 -0.37
C VAL A 125 -14.98 -12.55 0.93
N SER A 126 -14.23 -13.52 1.35
CA SER A 126 -14.65 -14.43 2.44
C SER A 126 -14.26 -14.00 3.86
N VAL A 127 -13.42 -13.00 4.06
CA VAL A 127 -12.82 -12.75 5.39
C VAL A 127 -13.70 -11.87 6.29
N LEU A 128 -14.60 -11.07 5.75
CA LEU A 128 -15.44 -10.18 6.55
C LEU A 128 -16.54 -10.91 7.34
N LEU A 129 -16.96 -12.09 6.87
CA LEU A 129 -18.02 -12.87 7.54
C LEU A 129 -17.57 -13.59 8.81
N VAL A 130 -16.27 -13.85 8.97
CA VAL A 130 -15.74 -14.57 10.13
C VAL A 130 -15.67 -13.68 11.39
N PHE A 131 -15.46 -12.38 11.21
CA PHE A 131 -15.38 -11.44 12.32
C PHE A 131 -16.74 -11.02 12.90
N PHE A 132 -17.80 -11.06 12.10
CA PHE A 132 -19.15 -10.72 12.58
C PHE A 132 -19.88 -11.87 13.27
N HIS A 133 -19.46 -13.12 13.09
CA HIS A 133 -20.10 -14.28 13.73
C HIS A 133 -19.81 -14.41 15.23
N GLY A 134 -18.72 -13.81 15.70
CA GLY A 134 -18.37 -13.79 17.14
C GLY A 134 -18.96 -12.63 17.96
N LEU A 135 -19.76 -11.76 17.35
CA LEU A 135 -20.38 -10.61 18.03
C LEU A 135 -21.89 -10.78 18.32
N TYR A 136 -22.47 -11.94 17.97
CA TYR A 136 -23.91 -12.20 18.11
C TYR A 136 -24.25 -13.47 18.93
N ASP A 137 -23.30 -14.04 19.70
CA ASP A 137 -23.58 -15.06 20.73
C ASP A 137 -23.45 -14.48 22.12
#